data_3250cbe2bc2c9705fbbe5db243e47178
#
_entry.id   3250cbe2bc2c9705fbbe5db243e47178
#
_cell.length_a   1.000
_cell.length_b   1.000
_cell.length_c   1.000
_cell.angle_alpha   90.00
_cell.angle_beta   90.00
_cell.angle_gamma   90.00
#
_symmetry.space_group_name_H-M   'P 1'
#
loop_
_entity.id
_entity.type
_entity.pdbx_description
1 polymer ?
#
loop_
_entity_poly.entity_id
_entity_poly.type
_entity_poly.pdbx_seq_one_letter_code
_entity_poly.pdbx_strand_id
1 'polypeptide(L)'
;MHDRSKKTPSHDIARAVAQVLERNSLAALATLVEAHASVGAKLLIEETGERNGGLGDSVLDEAVASYAGTFLNSRVEARTFKLEELVSEQKAQLDARILFERIEPEPRLVICGAGHVGASLARLARFIGYRTTLIDDRADFVTRERFPDEGIELVTATNWTDAVRASIGAGRGVFVAIVTRGHNEDEECMRAVMSTRPDYVGLIGSKRRTNIVLERLREAGVDEKRLSEVRAPVGLNIGAVSPQEVALAILAEVVAVRRGGTGVSLSAWRRK
;
A
#
# COMPACT_ATOMS: atom_id res chain seq x y z
N MET A 1 -20.88 -21.16 40.39
CA MET A 1 -19.69 -20.34 40.13
C MET A 1 -19.74 -19.96 38.66
N HIS A 2 -20.20 -18.73 38.37
CA HIS A 2 -20.40 -18.27 36.97
C HIS A 2 -19.05 -17.81 36.42
N ASP A 3 -18.55 -18.54 35.44
CA ASP A 3 -17.41 -18.13 34.64
C ASP A 3 -17.81 -16.94 33.75
N ARG A 4 -17.38 -15.75 34.14
CA ARG A 4 -17.47 -14.56 33.32
C ARG A 4 -16.36 -14.62 32.28
N SER A 5 -16.58 -15.32 31.17
CA SER A 5 -15.74 -15.18 29.98
C SER A 5 -15.71 -13.70 29.60
N LYS A 6 -14.56 -13.07 29.76
CA LYS A 6 -14.33 -11.64 29.48
C LYS A 6 -14.60 -11.37 27.99
N LYS A 7 -15.80 -10.84 27.67
CA LYS A 7 -15.98 -10.12 26.41
C LYS A 7 -14.96 -8.99 26.41
N THR A 8 -13.95 -9.06 25.56
CA THR A 8 -13.04 -7.93 25.33
C THR A 8 -13.89 -6.75 24.86
N PRO A 9 -13.91 -5.63 25.57
CA PRO A 9 -14.76 -4.51 25.20
C PRO A 9 -14.41 -4.03 23.79
N SER A 10 -15.41 -3.66 22.97
CA SER A 10 -15.21 -3.08 21.64
C SER A 10 -14.23 -1.90 21.64
N HIS A 11 -14.06 -1.26 22.77
CA HIS A 11 -13.14 -0.15 23.00
C HIS A 11 -11.65 -0.62 22.94
N ASP A 12 -11.34 -1.82 23.38
CA ASP A 12 -9.95 -2.34 23.37
C ASP A 12 -9.52 -2.71 21.95
N ILE A 13 -10.43 -3.29 21.15
CA ILE A 13 -10.17 -3.57 19.72
C ILE A 13 -9.97 -2.27 18.94
N ALA A 14 -10.81 -1.25 19.16
CA ALA A 14 -10.65 0.03 18.48
C ALA A 14 -9.30 0.69 18.80
N ARG A 15 -8.86 0.60 20.05
CA ARG A 15 -7.53 1.10 20.45
C ARG A 15 -6.40 0.30 19.79
N ALA A 16 -6.49 -1.03 19.74
CA ALA A 16 -5.50 -1.88 19.09
C ALA A 16 -5.42 -1.57 17.58
N VAL A 17 -6.56 -1.38 16.89
CA VAL A 17 -6.60 -0.94 15.49
C VAL A 17 -5.91 0.41 15.31
N ALA A 18 -6.19 1.40 16.17
CA ALA A 18 -5.53 2.70 16.11
C ALA A 18 -4.00 2.57 16.26
N GLN A 19 -3.52 1.73 17.18
CA GLN A 19 -2.09 1.48 17.36
C GLN A 19 -1.43 0.82 16.15
N VAL A 20 -2.12 -0.11 15.48
CA VAL A 20 -1.65 -0.72 14.22
C VAL A 20 -1.46 0.36 13.17
N LEU A 21 -2.44 1.25 12.99
CA LEU A 21 -2.38 2.34 12.01
C LEU A 21 -1.30 3.38 12.34
N GLU A 22 -1.14 3.74 13.61
CA GLU A 22 -0.10 4.68 14.09
C GLU A 22 1.33 4.12 13.86
N ARG A 23 1.51 2.81 14.04
CA ARG A 23 2.81 2.13 13.81
C ARG A 23 3.08 1.85 12.33
N ASN A 24 2.17 2.24 11.42
CA ASN A 24 2.22 1.86 10.00
C ASN A 24 2.35 0.33 9.81
N SER A 25 1.70 -0.45 10.67
CA SER A 25 1.65 -1.89 10.62
C SER A 25 0.44 -2.39 9.85
N LEU A 26 0.40 -3.69 9.58
CA LEU A 26 -0.66 -4.38 8.88
C LEU A 26 -1.29 -5.41 9.79
N ALA A 27 -2.63 -5.49 9.81
CA ALA A 27 -3.35 -6.48 10.57
C ALA A 27 -4.60 -7.00 9.84
N ALA A 28 -5.06 -8.17 10.23
CA ALA A 28 -6.35 -8.73 9.87
C ALA A 28 -7.31 -8.57 11.06
N LEU A 29 -8.45 -7.93 10.86
CA LEU A 29 -9.53 -7.90 11.82
C LEU A 29 -10.55 -8.97 11.43
N ALA A 30 -10.66 -10.01 12.24
CA ALA A 30 -11.67 -11.05 12.09
C ALA A 30 -12.89 -10.73 12.97
N THR A 31 -14.07 -10.72 12.38
CA THR A 31 -15.36 -10.52 13.08
C THR A 31 -16.25 -11.72 12.87
N LEU A 32 -16.75 -12.29 13.95
CA LEU A 32 -17.73 -13.37 13.90
C LEU A 32 -19.10 -12.79 13.50
N VAL A 33 -19.53 -13.04 12.26
CA VAL A 33 -20.77 -12.45 11.71
C VAL A 33 -21.97 -13.38 11.77
N GLU A 34 -21.73 -14.69 11.85
CA GLU A 34 -22.76 -15.71 11.99
C GLU A 34 -22.25 -16.89 12.83
N ALA A 35 -22.93 -17.25 13.90
CA ALA A 35 -22.65 -18.38 14.77
C ALA A 35 -23.80 -18.57 15.80
N HIS A 36 -23.80 -19.69 16.52
CA HIS A 36 -24.75 -19.95 17.60
C HIS A 36 -24.54 -19.02 18.82
N ALA A 37 -23.30 -18.51 19.02
CA ALA A 37 -22.97 -17.61 20.12
C ALA A 37 -21.89 -16.61 19.72
N SER A 38 -21.71 -15.56 20.52
CA SER A 38 -20.62 -14.58 20.40
C SER A 38 -20.59 -13.79 19.07
N VAL A 39 -21.71 -13.71 18.34
CA VAL A 39 -21.79 -12.86 17.14
C VAL A 39 -21.38 -11.42 17.48
N GLY A 40 -20.55 -10.81 16.64
CA GLY A 40 -19.93 -9.50 16.86
C GLY A 40 -18.59 -9.57 17.64
N ALA A 41 -18.18 -10.73 18.13
CA ALA A 41 -16.86 -10.92 18.71
C ALA A 41 -15.77 -10.67 17.67
N LYS A 42 -14.64 -10.10 18.10
CA LYS A 42 -13.56 -9.66 17.21
C LYS A 42 -12.20 -10.14 17.69
N LEU A 43 -11.36 -10.51 16.72
CA LEU A 43 -9.95 -10.86 16.91
C LEU A 43 -9.12 -10.08 15.90
N LEU A 44 -8.23 -9.23 16.40
CA LEU A 44 -7.24 -8.53 15.58
C LEU A 44 -5.95 -9.34 15.59
N ILE A 45 -5.39 -9.61 14.42
CA ILE A 45 -4.14 -10.35 14.25
C ILE A 45 -3.18 -9.49 13.45
N GLU A 46 -2.11 -9.02 14.08
CA GLU A 46 -1.06 -8.27 13.41
C GLU A 46 -0.20 -9.19 12.53
N GLU A 47 0.44 -8.66 11.52
CA GLU A 47 1.38 -9.42 10.67
C GLU A 47 2.55 -10.04 11.45
N THR A 48 2.88 -9.48 12.62
CA THR A 48 3.87 -10.02 13.57
C THR A 48 3.38 -11.28 14.28
N GLY A 49 2.07 -11.59 14.19
CA GLY A 49 1.40 -12.66 14.94
C GLY A 49 0.84 -12.21 16.29
N GLU A 50 1.03 -10.95 16.69
CA GLU A 50 0.41 -10.40 17.91
C GLU A 50 -1.11 -10.41 17.76
N ARG A 51 -1.83 -10.75 18.83
CA ARG A 51 -3.28 -10.94 18.85
C ARG A 51 -3.94 -10.07 19.90
N ASN A 52 -5.05 -9.46 19.55
CA ASN A 52 -5.88 -8.67 20.47
C ASN A 52 -7.35 -9.06 20.31
N GLY A 53 -8.03 -9.37 21.41
CA GLY A 53 -9.42 -9.82 21.42
C GLY A 53 -9.58 -11.34 21.38
N GLY A 54 -10.74 -11.80 20.91
CA GLY A 54 -11.09 -13.21 20.76
C GLY A 54 -12.51 -13.38 20.24
N LEU A 55 -12.79 -14.51 19.61
CA LEU A 55 -14.10 -14.85 19.04
C LEU A 55 -15.00 -15.66 20.00
N GLY A 56 -14.48 -15.92 21.21
CA GLY A 56 -15.22 -16.61 22.27
C GLY A 56 -14.97 -18.13 22.34
N ASP A 57 -14.15 -18.66 21.45
CA ASP A 57 -13.70 -20.04 21.40
C ASP A 57 -12.23 -20.11 20.98
N SER A 58 -11.40 -20.81 21.77
CA SER A 58 -9.95 -20.85 21.54
C SER A 58 -9.56 -21.62 20.28
N VAL A 59 -10.35 -22.62 19.87
CA VAL A 59 -10.11 -23.40 18.65
C VAL A 59 -10.39 -22.50 17.42
N LEU A 60 -11.46 -21.70 17.51
CA LEU A 60 -11.81 -20.73 16.49
C LEU A 60 -10.75 -19.62 16.39
N ASP A 61 -10.29 -19.08 17.52
CA ASP A 61 -9.24 -18.07 17.56
C ASP A 61 -7.95 -18.57 16.89
N GLU A 62 -7.55 -19.80 17.14
CA GLU A 62 -6.35 -20.40 16.57
C GLU A 62 -6.49 -20.64 15.06
N ALA A 63 -7.64 -21.13 14.61
CA ALA A 63 -7.93 -21.34 13.20
C ALA A 63 -7.87 -20.02 12.40
N VAL A 64 -8.52 -18.99 12.92
CA VAL A 64 -8.57 -17.66 12.33
C VAL A 64 -7.18 -17.02 12.31
N ALA A 65 -6.42 -17.12 13.40
CA ALA A 65 -5.07 -16.60 13.47
C ALA A 65 -4.12 -17.29 12.49
N SER A 66 -4.23 -18.60 12.33
CA SER A 66 -3.42 -19.36 11.36
C SER A 66 -3.70 -18.94 9.92
N TYR A 67 -4.92 -18.50 9.60
CA TYR A 67 -5.30 -18.06 8.26
C TYR A 67 -4.98 -16.58 7.98
N ALA A 68 -4.82 -15.76 9.01
CA ALA A 68 -4.65 -14.31 8.88
C ALA A 68 -3.50 -13.93 7.94
N GLY A 69 -2.35 -14.61 8.02
CA GLY A 69 -1.23 -14.38 7.12
C GLY A 69 -1.58 -14.63 5.63
N THR A 70 -2.33 -15.69 5.34
CA THR A 70 -2.82 -16.00 3.98
C THR A 70 -3.76 -14.90 3.49
N PHE A 71 -4.69 -14.45 4.34
CA PHE A 71 -5.60 -13.36 4.01
C PHE A 71 -4.83 -12.06 3.71
N LEU A 72 -3.88 -11.68 4.56
CA LEU A 72 -3.07 -10.48 4.37
C LEU A 72 -2.24 -10.52 3.08
N ASN A 73 -1.71 -11.69 2.71
CA ASN A 73 -0.96 -11.88 1.46
C ASN A 73 -1.85 -11.82 0.21
N SER A 74 -3.15 -12.11 0.33
CA SER A 74 -4.09 -12.06 -0.80
C SER A 74 -4.38 -10.63 -1.29
N ARG A 75 -4.04 -9.61 -0.52
CA ARG A 75 -4.31 -8.17 -0.78
C ARG A 75 -5.80 -7.81 -0.93
N VAL A 76 -6.68 -8.71 -0.55
CA VAL A 76 -8.13 -8.46 -0.49
C VAL A 76 -8.43 -7.55 0.70
N GLU A 77 -9.32 -6.56 0.53
CA GLU A 77 -9.67 -5.64 1.62
C GLU A 77 -10.58 -6.27 2.66
N ALA A 78 -11.62 -6.98 2.19
CA ALA A 78 -12.55 -7.69 3.07
C ALA A 78 -13.09 -8.92 2.38
N ARG A 79 -13.26 -10.01 3.13
CA ARG A 79 -13.90 -11.24 2.65
C ARG A 79 -14.50 -12.03 3.79
N THR A 80 -15.69 -12.58 3.55
CA THR A 80 -16.35 -13.51 4.47
C THR A 80 -15.98 -14.94 4.08
N PHE A 81 -15.63 -15.74 5.10
CA PHE A 81 -15.32 -17.15 4.99
C PHE A 81 -16.27 -17.96 5.87
N LYS A 82 -16.62 -19.16 5.44
CA LYS A 82 -17.18 -20.17 6.32
C LYS A 82 -16.05 -20.81 7.13
N LEU A 83 -16.31 -21.22 8.35
CA LEU A 83 -15.30 -21.86 9.20
C LEU A 83 -14.70 -23.11 8.55
N GLU A 84 -15.50 -23.90 7.81
CA GLU A 84 -15.06 -25.08 7.06
C GLU A 84 -14.00 -24.78 5.99
N GLU A 85 -13.92 -23.54 5.48
CA GLU A 85 -12.88 -23.10 4.55
C GLU A 85 -11.54 -22.81 5.26
N LEU A 86 -11.55 -22.60 6.57
CA LEU A 86 -10.40 -22.20 7.37
C LEU A 86 -9.78 -23.35 8.15
N VAL A 87 -10.52 -24.44 8.40
CA VAL A 87 -10.10 -25.59 9.16
C VAL A 87 -10.35 -26.90 8.39
N SER A 88 -9.57 -27.95 8.71
CA SER A 88 -9.84 -29.28 8.18
C SER A 88 -11.17 -29.82 8.71
N GLU A 89 -11.86 -30.66 7.91
CA GLU A 89 -13.21 -31.21 8.16
C GLU A 89 -13.46 -31.77 9.57
N GLN A 90 -12.43 -32.29 10.25
CA GLN A 90 -12.54 -32.83 11.61
C GLN A 90 -12.76 -31.78 12.71
N LYS A 91 -12.56 -30.50 12.42
CA LYS A 91 -12.75 -29.37 13.37
C LYS A 91 -13.93 -28.48 13.03
N ALA A 92 -14.60 -28.72 11.92
CA ALA A 92 -15.70 -27.89 11.37
C ALA A 92 -17.06 -28.21 11.99
N GLN A 93 -17.16 -28.51 13.30
CA GLN A 93 -18.46 -28.76 13.95
C GLN A 93 -19.25 -27.48 14.27
N LEU A 94 -18.69 -26.30 14.02
CA LEU A 94 -19.31 -25.00 14.26
C LEU A 94 -19.72 -24.39 12.92
N ASP A 95 -21.03 -24.27 12.72
CA ASP A 95 -21.56 -23.45 11.60
C ASP A 95 -21.33 -21.97 11.96
N ALA A 96 -20.26 -21.40 11.42
CA ALA A 96 -19.83 -20.03 11.70
C ALA A 96 -19.31 -19.36 10.43
N ARG A 97 -19.58 -18.05 10.34
CA ARG A 97 -19.02 -17.18 9.30
C ARG A 97 -18.18 -16.07 9.91
N ILE A 98 -17.01 -15.86 9.35
CA ILE A 98 -16.04 -14.88 9.80
C ILE A 98 -15.79 -13.88 8.67
N LEU A 99 -16.02 -12.59 8.95
CA LEU A 99 -15.59 -11.49 8.11
C LEU A 99 -14.16 -11.15 8.48
N PHE A 100 -13.24 -11.27 7.53
CA PHE A 100 -11.91 -10.70 7.60
C PHE A 100 -11.90 -9.33 6.93
N GLU A 101 -11.33 -8.36 7.61
CA GLU A 101 -11.11 -7.00 7.14
C GLU A 101 -9.60 -6.68 7.25
N ARG A 102 -9.05 -6.09 6.20
CA ARG A 102 -7.66 -5.66 6.17
C ARG A 102 -7.52 -4.31 6.85
N ILE A 103 -6.72 -4.24 7.90
CA ILE A 103 -6.35 -2.99 8.57
C ILE A 103 -4.97 -2.60 8.06
N GLU A 104 -4.92 -1.53 7.27
CA GLU A 104 -3.68 -0.98 6.71
C GLU A 104 -3.69 0.54 6.78
N PRO A 105 -2.52 1.19 6.91
CA PRO A 105 -2.43 2.65 6.85
C PRO A 105 -2.95 3.19 5.51
N GLU A 106 -3.40 4.44 5.52
CA GLU A 106 -3.75 5.14 4.28
C GLU A 106 -2.57 5.13 3.31
N PRO A 107 -2.79 4.77 2.05
CA PRO A 107 -1.72 4.73 1.07
C PRO A 107 -1.17 6.14 0.82
N ARG A 108 0.15 6.24 0.79
CA ARG A 108 0.86 7.49 0.49
C ARG A 108 1.55 7.42 -0.86
N LEU A 109 1.37 8.44 -1.69
CA LEU A 109 2.11 8.59 -2.94
C LEU A 109 3.10 9.75 -2.82
N VAL A 110 4.37 9.42 -2.86
CA VAL A 110 5.47 10.40 -2.92
C VAL A 110 5.83 10.61 -4.38
N ILE A 111 5.72 11.85 -4.86
CA ILE A 111 5.94 12.24 -6.25
C ILE A 111 7.15 13.16 -6.30
N CYS A 112 8.21 12.71 -6.95
CA CYS A 112 9.42 13.48 -7.17
C CYS A 112 9.35 14.16 -8.53
N GLY A 113 9.11 15.48 -8.55
CA GLY A 113 8.93 16.32 -9.72
C GLY A 113 7.52 16.88 -9.85
N ALA A 114 7.35 18.21 -9.74
CA ALA A 114 6.09 18.93 -9.85
C ALA A 114 5.84 19.54 -11.25
N GLY A 115 6.44 18.93 -12.28
CA GLY A 115 6.16 19.24 -13.68
C GLY A 115 4.72 18.85 -14.07
N HIS A 116 4.41 18.89 -15.36
CA HIS A 116 3.04 18.60 -15.85
C HIS A 116 2.52 17.22 -15.45
N VAL A 117 3.36 16.17 -15.55
CA VAL A 117 2.98 14.81 -15.16
C VAL A 117 2.79 14.73 -13.65
N GLY A 118 3.77 15.20 -12.85
CA GLY A 118 3.70 15.13 -11.39
C GLY A 118 2.52 15.92 -10.82
N ALA A 119 2.24 17.11 -11.38
CA ALA A 119 1.09 17.91 -10.97
C ALA A 119 -0.25 17.21 -11.26
N SER A 120 -0.36 16.55 -12.43
CA SER A 120 -1.55 15.77 -12.78
C SER A 120 -1.69 14.54 -11.90
N LEU A 121 -0.58 13.85 -11.65
CA LEU A 121 -0.53 12.66 -10.79
C LEU A 121 -0.92 12.99 -9.35
N ALA A 122 -0.43 14.12 -8.79
CA ALA A 122 -0.79 14.54 -7.45
C ALA A 122 -2.30 14.77 -7.28
N ARG A 123 -2.93 15.46 -8.24
CA ARG A 123 -4.38 15.71 -8.23
C ARG A 123 -5.18 14.41 -8.37
N LEU A 124 -4.80 13.53 -9.30
CA LEU A 124 -5.47 12.24 -9.50
C LEU A 124 -5.33 11.33 -8.26
N ALA A 125 -4.15 11.27 -7.65
CA ALA A 125 -3.90 10.48 -6.45
C ALA A 125 -4.77 10.97 -5.28
N ARG A 126 -4.86 12.28 -5.07
CA ARG A 126 -5.76 12.87 -4.07
C ARG A 126 -7.23 12.52 -4.33
N PHE A 127 -7.67 12.63 -5.58
CA PHE A 127 -9.04 12.32 -5.96
C PHE A 127 -9.45 10.87 -5.60
N ILE A 128 -8.53 9.92 -5.69
CA ILE A 128 -8.79 8.51 -5.34
C ILE A 128 -8.35 8.13 -3.90
N GLY A 129 -8.07 9.13 -3.03
CA GLY A 129 -7.89 8.92 -1.59
C GLY A 129 -6.46 8.59 -1.13
N TYR A 130 -5.42 8.87 -1.95
CA TYR A 130 -4.04 8.77 -1.48
C TYR A 130 -3.63 10.03 -0.71
N ARG A 131 -2.92 9.88 0.40
CA ARG A 131 -2.11 10.98 0.95
C ARG A 131 -0.96 11.22 -0.02
N THR A 132 -0.76 12.47 -0.41
CA THR A 132 0.17 12.80 -1.49
C THR A 132 1.20 13.78 -1.02
N THR A 133 2.49 13.46 -1.21
CA THR A 133 3.61 14.39 -1.03
C THR A 133 4.19 14.71 -2.39
N LEU A 134 4.25 15.99 -2.77
CA LEU A 134 4.81 16.47 -4.03
C LEU A 134 6.10 17.23 -3.77
N ILE A 135 7.20 16.76 -4.35
CA ILE A 135 8.56 17.27 -4.13
C ILE A 135 9.09 17.86 -5.44
N ASP A 136 9.65 19.06 -5.40
CA ASP A 136 10.41 19.65 -6.52
C ASP A 136 11.50 20.58 -5.97
N ASP A 137 12.62 20.71 -6.65
CA ASP A 137 13.71 21.63 -6.29
C ASP A 137 13.40 23.10 -6.64
N ARG A 138 12.41 23.33 -7.48
CA ARG A 138 11.93 24.64 -7.89
C ARG A 138 10.76 25.07 -6.98
N ALA A 139 11.00 26.00 -6.09
CA ALA A 139 9.99 26.46 -5.13
C ALA A 139 8.69 26.91 -5.81
N ASP A 140 8.77 27.58 -6.97
CA ASP A 140 7.62 28.06 -7.74
C ASP A 140 6.73 26.93 -8.28
N PHE A 141 7.23 25.70 -8.26
CA PHE A 141 6.47 24.51 -8.72
C PHE A 141 5.68 23.84 -7.60
N VAL A 142 6.02 24.09 -6.33
CA VAL A 142 5.37 23.49 -5.15
C VAL A 142 4.76 24.57 -4.27
N THR A 143 3.82 25.34 -4.82
CA THR A 143 3.13 26.43 -4.12
C THR A 143 1.67 26.11 -3.86
N ARG A 144 1.09 26.70 -2.80
CA ARG A 144 -0.34 26.55 -2.50
C ARG A 144 -1.25 27.18 -3.55
N GLU A 145 -0.75 28.19 -4.30
CA GLU A 145 -1.48 28.73 -5.44
C GLU A 145 -1.72 27.67 -6.54
N ARG A 146 -0.72 26.85 -6.83
CA ARG A 146 -0.81 25.76 -7.80
C ARG A 146 -1.54 24.52 -7.27
N PHE A 147 -1.46 24.28 -5.96
CA PHE A 147 -2.02 23.14 -5.26
C PHE A 147 -2.78 23.59 -4.01
N PRO A 148 -4.01 24.11 -4.16
CA PRO A 148 -4.80 24.62 -3.03
C PRO A 148 -5.31 23.49 -2.10
N ASP A 149 -5.34 22.24 -2.57
CA ASP A 149 -5.74 21.09 -1.74
C ASP A 149 -4.69 20.85 -0.65
N GLU A 150 -5.08 21.07 0.62
CA GLU A 150 -4.21 20.87 1.78
C GLU A 150 -3.81 19.41 1.99
N GLY A 151 -4.52 18.46 1.41
CA GLY A 151 -4.18 17.04 1.43
C GLY A 151 -3.00 16.69 0.52
N ILE A 152 -2.47 17.64 -0.26
CA ILE A 152 -1.19 17.51 -0.97
C ILE A 152 -0.13 18.21 -0.13
N GLU A 153 0.77 17.46 0.48
CA GLU A 153 1.95 17.98 1.13
C GLU A 153 2.94 18.48 0.07
N LEU A 154 3.42 19.72 0.23
CA LEU A 154 4.33 20.36 -0.72
C LEU A 154 5.72 20.48 -0.10
N VAL A 155 6.73 19.98 -0.79
CA VAL A 155 8.12 19.97 -0.31
C VAL A 155 9.03 20.61 -1.35
N THR A 156 9.71 21.71 -0.98
CA THR A 156 10.81 22.25 -1.78
C THR A 156 12.09 21.53 -1.42
N ALA A 157 12.66 20.80 -2.35
CA ALA A 157 13.89 20.05 -2.14
C ALA A 157 15.11 20.96 -2.29
N THR A 158 15.79 21.26 -1.21
CA THR A 158 17.16 21.82 -1.26
C THR A 158 18.19 20.74 -1.57
N ASN A 159 17.89 19.51 -1.20
CA ASN A 159 18.60 18.28 -1.52
C ASN A 159 17.56 17.18 -1.79
N TRP A 160 17.62 16.55 -2.95
CA TRP A 160 16.67 15.51 -3.35
C TRP A 160 16.72 14.29 -2.44
N THR A 161 17.94 13.84 -2.10
CA THR A 161 18.12 12.64 -1.28
C THR A 161 17.46 12.79 0.10
N ASP A 162 17.65 13.93 0.76
CA ASP A 162 17.10 14.16 2.09
C ASP A 162 15.59 14.35 2.05
N ALA A 163 15.08 15.14 1.09
CA ALA A 163 13.64 15.39 0.93
C ALA A 163 12.87 14.08 0.64
N VAL A 164 13.38 13.26 -0.28
CA VAL A 164 12.76 11.99 -0.66
C VAL A 164 12.79 10.99 0.50
N ARG A 165 13.94 10.85 1.18
CA ARG A 165 14.10 9.95 2.33
C ARG A 165 13.15 10.33 3.47
N ALA A 166 13.08 11.62 3.81
CA ALA A 166 12.17 12.12 4.85
C ALA A 166 10.70 11.85 4.50
N SER A 167 10.33 12.03 3.23
CA SER A 167 8.95 11.81 2.75
C SER A 167 8.57 10.33 2.70
N ILE A 168 9.51 9.41 2.48
CA ILE A 168 9.24 7.96 2.49
C ILE A 168 9.11 7.44 3.92
N GLY A 169 9.99 7.86 4.84
CA GLY A 169 10.01 7.40 6.22
C GLY A 169 10.24 5.88 6.32
N ALA A 170 9.37 5.15 7.03
CA ALA A 170 9.47 3.69 7.20
C ALA A 170 9.18 2.89 5.91
N GLY A 171 8.60 3.50 4.89
CA GLY A 171 8.42 2.94 3.56
C GLY A 171 7.13 2.12 3.35
N ARG A 172 6.53 1.55 4.38
CA ARG A 172 5.30 0.76 4.26
C ARG A 172 4.09 1.63 3.90
N GLY A 173 3.23 1.14 3.00
CA GLY A 173 2.10 1.89 2.46
C GLY A 173 2.53 3.06 1.58
N VAL A 174 3.83 3.15 1.23
CA VAL A 174 4.40 4.24 0.44
C VAL A 174 4.71 3.79 -0.97
N PHE A 175 4.20 4.53 -1.92
CA PHE A 175 4.41 4.37 -3.35
C PHE A 175 5.21 5.57 -3.84
N VAL A 176 6.26 5.37 -4.60
CA VAL A 176 7.14 6.44 -5.09
C VAL A 176 7.08 6.52 -6.59
N ALA A 177 6.78 7.71 -7.13
CA ALA A 177 6.84 8.01 -8.55
C ALA A 177 7.89 9.10 -8.82
N ILE A 178 8.97 8.73 -9.49
CA ILE A 178 10.04 9.65 -9.89
C ILE A 178 9.72 10.12 -11.30
N VAL A 179 9.29 11.39 -11.40
CA VAL A 179 8.82 12.05 -12.64
C VAL A 179 9.52 13.39 -12.83
N THR A 180 10.81 13.44 -12.50
CA THR A 180 11.63 14.65 -12.59
C THR A 180 11.93 15.02 -14.05
N ARG A 181 12.53 16.20 -14.26
CA ARG A 181 12.88 16.69 -15.60
C ARG A 181 14.19 16.09 -16.16
N GLY A 182 15.10 15.63 -15.30
CA GLY A 182 16.45 15.25 -15.65
C GLY A 182 16.93 13.92 -15.06
N HIS A 183 17.91 13.32 -15.71
CA HIS A 183 18.48 12.05 -15.23
C HIS A 183 19.37 12.21 -13.98
N ASN A 184 19.88 13.42 -13.71
CA ASN A 184 20.64 13.66 -12.49
C ASN A 184 19.71 13.66 -11.27
N GLU A 185 18.60 14.39 -11.34
CA GLU A 185 17.57 14.42 -10.30
C GLU A 185 16.91 13.02 -10.15
N ASP A 186 16.70 12.30 -11.26
CA ASP A 186 16.22 10.91 -11.22
C ASP A 186 17.18 10.02 -10.41
N GLU A 187 18.50 10.15 -10.65
CA GLU A 187 19.52 9.35 -9.96
C GLU A 187 19.58 9.69 -8.46
N GLU A 188 19.55 10.97 -8.09
CA GLU A 188 19.53 11.39 -6.68
C GLU A 188 18.28 10.86 -5.95
N CYS A 189 17.11 11.00 -6.56
CA CYS A 189 15.87 10.43 -6.02
C CYS A 189 15.96 8.92 -5.88
N MET A 190 16.45 8.21 -6.89
CA MET A 190 16.61 6.76 -6.87
C MET A 190 17.60 6.29 -5.79
N ARG A 191 18.71 7.00 -5.57
CA ARG A 191 19.64 6.71 -4.46
C ARG A 191 18.96 6.79 -3.10
N ALA A 192 18.13 7.83 -2.89
CA ALA A 192 17.34 7.96 -1.68
C ALA A 192 16.35 6.80 -1.51
N VAL A 193 15.63 6.46 -2.57
CA VAL A 193 14.65 5.35 -2.58
C VAL A 193 15.32 4.02 -2.30
N MET A 194 16.50 3.75 -2.89
CA MET A 194 17.20 2.48 -2.68
C MET A 194 17.69 2.30 -1.22
N SER A 195 17.88 3.39 -0.46
CA SER A 195 18.20 3.33 0.97
C SER A 195 17.00 3.11 1.88
N THR A 196 15.80 3.14 1.33
CA THR A 196 14.50 2.91 2.00
C THR A 196 13.79 1.68 1.43
N ARG A 197 12.57 1.36 1.91
CA ARG A 197 11.82 0.20 1.40
C ARG A 197 10.35 0.54 1.15
N PRO A 198 10.05 1.43 0.17
CA PRO A 198 8.67 1.66 -0.23
C PRO A 198 8.11 0.41 -0.94
N ASP A 199 6.77 0.29 -0.93
CA ASP A 199 6.07 -0.85 -1.55
C ASP A 199 6.07 -0.80 -3.09
N TYR A 200 6.39 0.37 -3.65
CA TYR A 200 6.47 0.57 -5.10
C TYR A 200 7.44 1.69 -5.45
N VAL A 201 8.18 1.49 -6.53
CA VAL A 201 9.05 2.50 -7.13
C VAL A 201 8.84 2.54 -8.63
N GLY A 202 8.44 3.69 -9.16
CA GLY A 202 8.32 3.94 -10.59
C GLY A 202 9.22 5.07 -11.05
N LEU A 203 9.90 4.86 -12.17
CA LEU A 203 10.80 5.85 -12.80
C LEU A 203 10.31 6.19 -14.20
N ILE A 204 10.03 7.48 -14.45
CA ILE A 204 9.62 7.98 -15.76
C ILE A 204 10.81 8.04 -16.72
N GLY A 205 10.55 7.83 -17.98
CA GLY A 205 11.54 8.04 -19.04
C GLY A 205 11.40 7.05 -20.19
N SER A 206 12.18 7.26 -21.25
CA SER A 206 12.33 6.24 -22.27
C SER A 206 13.12 5.05 -21.73
N LYS A 207 12.98 3.87 -22.32
CA LYS A 207 13.79 2.68 -21.97
C LYS A 207 15.29 3.00 -21.91
N ARG A 208 15.79 3.82 -22.86
CA ARG A 208 17.20 4.23 -22.87
C ARG A 208 17.58 5.06 -21.63
N ARG A 209 16.73 6.06 -21.28
CA ARG A 209 16.98 6.95 -20.15
C ARG A 209 16.94 6.17 -18.81
N THR A 210 15.92 5.36 -18.62
CA THR A 210 15.76 4.58 -17.39
C THR A 210 16.89 3.56 -17.22
N ASN A 211 17.34 2.90 -18.29
CA ASN A 211 18.47 1.99 -18.24
C ASN A 211 19.77 2.68 -17.82
N ILE A 212 20.04 3.91 -18.29
CA ILE A 212 21.25 4.66 -17.86
C ILE A 212 21.23 4.88 -16.34
N VAL A 213 20.08 5.28 -15.77
CA VAL A 213 19.97 5.49 -14.33
C VAL A 213 20.16 4.19 -13.56
N LEU A 214 19.51 3.10 -13.98
CA LEU A 214 19.63 1.79 -13.32
C LEU A 214 21.06 1.24 -13.41
N GLU A 215 21.75 1.44 -14.54
CA GLU A 215 23.16 1.04 -14.73
C GLU A 215 24.08 1.76 -13.76
N ARG A 216 23.94 3.08 -13.62
CA ARG A 216 24.73 3.86 -12.66
C ARG A 216 24.51 3.44 -11.21
N LEU A 217 23.27 3.06 -10.86
CA LEU A 217 22.96 2.55 -9.53
C LEU A 217 23.59 1.16 -9.30
N ARG A 218 23.61 0.31 -10.33
CA ARG A 218 24.29 -0.98 -10.30
C ARG A 218 25.80 -0.81 -10.09
N GLU A 219 26.43 0.08 -10.84
CA GLU A 219 27.84 0.43 -10.70
C GLU A 219 28.15 1.01 -9.31
N ALA A 220 27.19 1.71 -8.70
CA ALA A 220 27.28 2.22 -7.33
C ALA A 220 27.02 1.16 -6.24
N GLY A 221 26.83 -0.13 -6.62
CA GLY A 221 26.70 -1.25 -5.70
C GLY A 221 25.27 -1.49 -5.17
N VAL A 222 24.24 -0.94 -5.82
CA VAL A 222 22.85 -1.27 -5.46
C VAL A 222 22.52 -2.70 -5.88
N ASP A 223 21.91 -3.46 -4.99
CA ASP A 223 21.53 -4.85 -5.20
C ASP A 223 20.61 -5.02 -6.42
N GLU A 224 20.96 -5.96 -7.30
CA GLU A 224 20.23 -6.26 -8.54
C GLU A 224 18.78 -6.64 -8.29
N LYS A 225 18.50 -7.36 -7.21
CA LYS A 225 17.12 -7.69 -6.81
C LYS A 225 16.29 -6.42 -6.59
N ARG A 226 16.86 -5.42 -5.91
CA ARG A 226 16.22 -4.12 -5.68
C ARG A 226 15.99 -3.36 -6.96
N LEU A 227 16.96 -3.36 -7.87
CA LEU A 227 16.83 -2.71 -9.17
C LEU A 227 15.77 -3.37 -10.05
N SER A 228 15.61 -4.69 -9.98
CA SER A 228 14.58 -5.43 -10.73
C SER A 228 13.16 -5.17 -10.26
N GLU A 229 12.98 -4.68 -9.04
CA GLU A 229 11.68 -4.28 -8.49
C GLU A 229 11.19 -2.91 -9.02
N VAL A 230 12.10 -2.10 -9.59
CA VAL A 230 11.78 -0.77 -10.13
C VAL A 230 10.96 -0.89 -11.42
N ARG A 231 9.86 -0.18 -11.48
CA ARG A 231 9.02 -0.04 -12.69
C ARG A 231 9.60 1.05 -13.59
N ALA A 232 10.31 0.67 -14.63
CA ALA A 232 11.03 1.60 -15.51
C ALA A 232 11.00 1.10 -16.97
N PRO A 233 10.31 1.79 -17.87
CA PRO A 233 9.48 2.97 -17.70
C PRO A 233 8.24 2.71 -16.84
N VAL A 234 7.86 3.72 -16.02
CA VAL A 234 6.68 3.66 -15.14
C VAL A 234 5.36 3.77 -15.91
N GLY A 235 4.34 3.07 -15.43
CA GLY A 235 2.96 3.16 -15.92
C GLY A 235 2.52 2.00 -16.82
N LEU A 236 1.23 1.71 -16.79
CA LEU A 236 0.63 0.72 -17.68
C LEU A 236 0.66 1.20 -19.14
N ASN A 237 0.89 0.28 -20.06
CA ASN A 237 0.83 0.57 -21.49
C ASN A 237 -0.62 0.76 -21.98
N ILE A 238 -1.14 1.97 -21.81
CA ILE A 238 -2.48 2.38 -22.27
C ILE A 238 -2.45 3.27 -23.52
N GLY A 239 -1.28 3.48 -24.14
CA GLY A 239 -1.11 4.39 -25.26
C GLY A 239 -1.12 5.87 -24.85
N ALA A 240 -0.77 6.20 -23.61
CA ALA A 240 -0.79 7.55 -23.07
C ALA A 240 0.14 8.50 -23.84
N VAL A 241 -0.34 9.71 -24.15
CA VAL A 241 0.39 10.76 -24.88
C VAL A 241 0.48 12.05 -24.06
N SER A 242 -0.65 12.53 -23.53
CA SER A 242 -0.68 13.76 -22.74
C SER A 242 -0.13 13.53 -21.31
N PRO A 243 0.37 14.59 -20.64
CA PRO A 243 0.82 14.48 -19.25
C PRO A 243 -0.25 13.90 -18.30
N GLN A 244 -1.52 14.20 -18.54
CA GLN A 244 -2.65 13.68 -17.76
C GLN A 244 -2.86 12.18 -17.99
N GLU A 245 -2.76 11.72 -19.23
CA GLU A 245 -2.85 10.29 -19.56
C GLU A 245 -1.66 9.50 -19.01
N VAL A 246 -0.45 10.07 -19.07
CA VAL A 246 0.74 9.47 -18.44
C VAL A 246 0.55 9.37 -16.92
N ALA A 247 0.03 10.42 -16.28
CA ALA A 247 -0.28 10.39 -14.85
C ALA A 247 -1.33 9.31 -14.51
N LEU A 248 -2.35 9.15 -15.36
CA LEU A 248 -3.35 8.09 -15.23
C LEU A 248 -2.71 6.70 -15.36
N ALA A 249 -1.83 6.50 -16.36
CA ALA A 249 -1.13 5.24 -16.58
C ALA A 249 -0.26 4.85 -15.36
N ILE A 250 0.44 5.83 -14.77
CA ILE A 250 1.25 5.65 -13.56
C ILE A 250 0.34 5.27 -12.38
N LEU A 251 -0.73 6.03 -12.16
CA LEU A 251 -1.63 5.78 -11.04
C LEU A 251 -2.35 4.44 -11.15
N ALA A 252 -2.73 4.05 -12.35
CA ALA A 252 -3.33 2.73 -12.62
C ALA A 252 -2.35 1.59 -12.30
N GLU A 253 -1.05 1.73 -12.60
CA GLU A 253 -0.03 0.75 -12.23
C GLU A 253 0.15 0.69 -10.70
N VAL A 254 0.20 1.84 -10.03
CA VAL A 254 0.28 1.92 -8.55
C VAL A 254 -0.91 1.20 -7.91
N VAL A 255 -2.13 1.46 -8.39
CA VAL A 255 -3.35 0.78 -7.91
C VAL A 255 -3.30 -0.72 -8.18
N ALA A 256 -2.86 -1.14 -9.38
CA ALA A 256 -2.72 -2.55 -9.73
C ALA A 256 -1.73 -3.27 -8.80
N VAL A 257 -0.56 -2.67 -8.53
CA VAL A 257 0.43 -3.24 -7.60
C VAL A 257 -0.13 -3.32 -6.19
N ARG A 258 -0.77 -2.25 -5.70
CA ARG A 258 -1.36 -2.22 -4.36
C ARG A 258 -2.44 -3.29 -4.18
N ARG A 259 -3.30 -3.47 -5.17
CA ARG A 259 -4.48 -4.37 -5.11
C ARG A 259 -4.23 -5.77 -5.69
N GLY A 260 -3.03 -6.05 -6.19
CA GLY A 260 -2.72 -7.33 -6.83
C GLY A 260 -3.38 -7.50 -8.20
N GLY A 261 -3.75 -6.39 -8.85
CA GLY A 261 -4.32 -6.38 -10.20
C GLY A 261 -3.27 -6.64 -11.28
N THR A 262 -3.69 -7.19 -12.40
CA THR A 262 -2.80 -7.51 -13.53
C THR A 262 -2.66 -6.37 -14.54
N GLY A 263 -3.51 -5.34 -14.47
CA GLY A 263 -3.61 -4.28 -15.48
C GLY A 263 -4.23 -4.72 -16.81
N VAL A 264 -4.67 -5.96 -16.92
CA VAL A 264 -5.31 -6.51 -18.12
C VAL A 264 -6.80 -6.17 -18.12
N SER A 265 -7.38 -5.95 -19.32
CA SER A 265 -8.82 -5.71 -19.46
C SER A 265 -9.65 -6.84 -18.83
N LEU A 266 -10.64 -6.48 -18.01
CA LEU A 266 -11.56 -7.46 -17.41
C LEU A 266 -12.30 -8.30 -18.46
N SER A 267 -12.49 -7.80 -19.67
CA SER A 267 -13.11 -8.53 -20.78
C SER A 267 -12.15 -9.46 -21.54
N ALA A 268 -10.87 -9.50 -21.19
CA ALA A 268 -9.87 -10.31 -21.90
C ALA A 268 -10.20 -11.82 -21.93
N TRP A 269 -10.93 -12.34 -20.94
CA TRP A 269 -11.39 -13.72 -20.90
C TRP A 269 -12.34 -14.11 -22.04
N ARG A 270 -13.01 -13.11 -22.67
CA ARG A 270 -13.93 -13.34 -23.82
C ARG A 270 -13.20 -13.47 -25.15
N ARG A 271 -11.90 -13.16 -25.20
CA ARG A 271 -11.10 -13.10 -26.43
C ARG A 271 -10.13 -14.28 -26.57
N LYS A 272 -10.31 -15.33 -25.78
CA LYS A 272 -9.57 -16.59 -25.89
C LYS A 272 -10.31 -17.56 -26.78
#